data_bd1e26c82331abbfe0432acf478b896b
#
_entry.id   bd1e26c82331abbfe0432acf478b896b
#
_cell.length_a   1.000
_cell.length_b   1.000
_cell.length_c   1.000
_cell.angle_alpha   90.00
_cell.angle_beta   90.00
_cell.angle_gamma   90.00
#
_symmetry.space_group_name_H-M   'P 1'
#
loop_
_entity.id
_entity.type
_entity.pdbx_description
1 polymer ?
#
loop_
_entity_poly.entity_id
_entity_poly.type
_entity_poly.pdbx_seq_one_letter_code
_entity_poly.pdbx_strand_id
1 'polypeptide(L)'
;MKCDKSYMLLYGVTDRSWTGTQSLYQQVESALKGGVTCIQLREKDLDQETFLKEAVELCQLCHQYHVPFIINDNVEIALACKADGIHVGQDDMSPAQVRSLVGSQMIIGVSAHSVSEAQKAVRDGADYLGVGAMFSTSTKTDARPLSLETLRDICQAVPVPVVAIGGISKDNILSLSGSKADGVALV
;
A
#
# COMPACT_ATOMS: atom_id res chain seq x y z
N MET A 1 13.38 -7.76 5.21
CA MET A 1 12.73 -8.76 4.30
C MET A 1 12.72 -8.15 2.91
N LYS A 2 13.03 -8.89 1.85
CA LYS A 2 12.77 -8.38 0.48
C LYS A 2 11.28 -8.50 0.19
N CYS A 3 10.68 -7.49 -0.43
CA CYS A 3 9.29 -7.54 -0.86
C CYS A 3 9.15 -8.57 -2.01
N ASP A 4 8.39 -9.63 -1.78
CA ASP A 4 8.07 -10.60 -2.82
C ASP A 4 6.94 -10.06 -3.71
N LYS A 5 7.05 -10.29 -5.02
CA LYS A 5 6.01 -9.87 -5.98
C LYS A 5 4.64 -10.51 -5.70
N SER A 6 4.62 -11.70 -5.14
CA SER A 6 3.38 -12.39 -4.76
C SER A 6 2.57 -11.63 -3.71
N TYR A 7 3.22 -10.83 -2.85
CA TYR A 7 2.53 -9.97 -1.89
C TYR A 7 1.78 -8.81 -2.55
N MET A 8 2.18 -8.44 -3.76
CA MET A 8 1.65 -7.28 -4.46
C MET A 8 0.50 -7.59 -5.42
N LEU A 9 0.10 -8.86 -5.60
CA LEU A 9 -0.91 -9.27 -6.59
C LEU A 9 -2.27 -8.62 -6.35
N LEU A 10 -2.80 -8.76 -5.13
CA LEU A 10 -4.08 -8.17 -4.70
C LEU A 10 -3.88 -7.50 -3.34
N TYR A 11 -3.73 -6.20 -3.36
CA TYR A 11 -3.36 -5.39 -2.21
C TYR A 11 -4.59 -4.66 -1.68
N GLY A 12 -5.01 -4.93 -0.46
CA GLY A 12 -6.12 -4.25 0.21
C GLY A 12 -5.64 -3.04 1.01
N VAL A 13 -6.26 -1.88 0.82
CA VAL A 13 -6.05 -0.69 1.66
C VAL A 13 -7.33 -0.39 2.41
N THR A 14 -7.26 -0.24 3.72
CA THR A 14 -8.44 0.04 4.53
C THR A 14 -8.91 1.49 4.39
N ASP A 15 -10.22 1.68 4.41
CA ASP A 15 -10.86 2.99 4.53
C ASP A 15 -12.18 2.84 5.31
N ARG A 16 -12.31 3.56 6.42
CA ARG A 16 -13.52 3.51 7.28
C ARG A 16 -14.79 3.93 6.60
N SER A 17 -14.72 4.73 5.56
CA SER A 17 -15.91 5.17 4.80
C SER A 17 -16.63 4.00 4.11
N TRP A 18 -15.97 2.85 3.93
CA TRP A 18 -16.53 1.67 3.28
C TRP A 18 -16.99 0.57 4.24
N THR A 19 -16.84 0.74 5.57
CA THR A 19 -17.19 -0.33 6.54
C THR A 19 -18.68 -0.64 6.60
N GLY A 20 -19.55 0.33 6.30
CA GLY A 20 -21.00 0.13 6.39
C GLY A 20 -21.41 -0.27 7.83
N THR A 21 -22.00 -1.47 7.97
CA THR A 21 -22.38 -2.04 9.27
C THR A 21 -21.32 -2.97 9.87
N GLN A 22 -20.25 -3.26 9.16
CA GLN A 22 -19.18 -4.14 9.62
C GLN A 22 -18.12 -3.36 10.41
N SER A 23 -17.43 -4.03 11.33
CA SER A 23 -16.19 -3.49 11.87
C SER A 23 -15.06 -3.57 10.85
N LEU A 24 -14.01 -2.75 11.01
CA LEU A 24 -12.84 -2.82 10.14
C LEU A 24 -12.17 -4.21 10.21
N TYR A 25 -12.15 -4.82 11.40
CA TYR A 25 -11.69 -6.20 11.59
C TYR A 25 -12.44 -7.20 10.70
N GLN A 26 -13.78 -7.14 10.70
CA GLN A 26 -14.61 -8.02 9.87
C GLN A 26 -14.38 -7.83 8.37
N GLN A 27 -14.16 -6.58 7.95
CA GLN A 27 -13.82 -6.29 6.55
C GLN A 27 -12.47 -6.88 6.16
N VAL A 28 -11.44 -6.64 6.98
CA VAL A 28 -10.10 -7.19 6.73
C VAL A 28 -10.14 -8.71 6.72
N GLU A 29 -10.85 -9.35 7.66
CA GLU A 29 -11.00 -10.81 7.66
C GLU A 29 -11.71 -11.32 6.39
N SER A 30 -12.73 -10.62 5.93
CA SER A 30 -13.42 -10.97 4.69
C SER A 30 -12.51 -10.84 3.47
N ALA A 31 -11.68 -9.78 3.41
CA ALA A 31 -10.69 -9.59 2.35
C ALA A 31 -9.62 -10.69 2.35
N LEU A 32 -9.13 -11.08 3.54
CA LEU A 32 -8.17 -12.19 3.71
C LEU A 32 -8.77 -13.52 3.24
N LYS A 33 -10.00 -13.83 3.61
CA LYS A 33 -10.74 -15.00 3.10
C LYS A 33 -10.97 -14.94 1.59
N GLY A 34 -11.09 -13.73 1.03
CA GLY A 34 -11.21 -13.47 -0.41
C GLY A 34 -9.92 -13.61 -1.20
N GLY A 35 -8.78 -13.84 -0.52
CA GLY A 35 -7.49 -14.07 -1.17
C GLY A 35 -6.65 -12.81 -1.39
N VAL A 36 -6.88 -11.74 -0.63
CA VAL A 36 -5.98 -10.59 -0.64
C VAL A 36 -4.58 -11.02 -0.22
N THR A 37 -3.56 -10.46 -0.86
CA THR A 37 -2.15 -10.89 -0.69
C THR A 37 -1.30 -9.92 0.14
N CYS A 38 -1.84 -8.74 0.46
CA CYS A 38 -1.24 -7.75 1.34
C CYS A 38 -2.35 -6.84 1.89
N ILE A 39 -2.25 -6.43 3.15
CA ILE A 39 -3.17 -5.46 3.78
C ILE A 39 -2.39 -4.23 4.23
N GLN A 40 -2.91 -3.05 3.88
CA GLN A 40 -2.43 -1.77 4.42
C GLN A 40 -3.51 -1.15 5.31
N LEU A 41 -3.17 -0.89 6.57
CA LEU A 41 -4.00 -0.10 7.47
C LEU A 41 -3.72 1.38 7.25
N ARG A 42 -4.74 2.10 6.77
CA ARG A 42 -4.71 3.54 6.55
C ARG A 42 -5.71 4.23 7.48
N GLU A 43 -5.18 4.97 8.45
CA GLU A 43 -5.93 5.76 9.41
C GLU A 43 -5.45 7.21 9.41
N LYS A 44 -6.38 8.15 9.45
CA LYS A 44 -6.08 9.59 9.40
C LYS A 44 -6.58 10.36 10.63
N ASP A 45 -7.64 9.85 11.26
CA ASP A 45 -8.41 10.60 12.26
C ASP A 45 -8.39 9.97 13.66
N LEU A 46 -7.75 8.80 13.84
CA LEU A 46 -7.64 8.14 15.14
C LEU A 46 -6.55 8.77 16.00
N ASP A 47 -6.80 8.82 17.31
CA ASP A 47 -5.74 9.05 18.29
C ASP A 47 -4.74 7.88 18.28
N GLN A 48 -3.53 8.15 18.79
CA GLN A 48 -2.42 7.22 18.71
C GLN A 48 -2.68 5.90 19.46
N GLU A 49 -3.36 5.95 20.61
CA GLU A 49 -3.64 4.77 21.43
C GLU A 49 -4.64 3.84 20.72
N THR A 50 -5.73 4.41 20.20
CA THR A 50 -6.74 3.68 19.45
C THR A 50 -6.16 3.10 18.16
N PHE A 51 -5.34 3.89 17.44
CA PHE A 51 -4.66 3.42 16.21
C PHE A 51 -3.73 2.24 16.53
N LEU A 52 -2.92 2.34 17.59
CA LEU A 52 -2.01 1.24 17.96
C LEU A 52 -2.77 -0.04 18.31
N LYS A 53 -3.85 0.07 19.08
CA LYS A 53 -4.67 -1.09 19.46
C LYS A 53 -5.22 -1.80 18.23
N GLU A 54 -5.81 -1.05 17.31
CA GLU A 54 -6.34 -1.59 16.07
C GLU A 54 -5.26 -2.18 15.16
N ALA A 55 -4.11 -1.50 15.06
CA ALA A 55 -2.96 -1.99 14.29
C ALA A 55 -2.44 -3.33 14.82
N VAL A 56 -2.38 -3.51 16.16
CA VAL A 56 -1.98 -4.78 16.77
C VAL A 56 -2.99 -5.89 16.45
N GLU A 57 -4.29 -5.63 16.58
CA GLU A 57 -5.34 -6.62 16.29
C GLU A 57 -5.31 -7.06 14.82
N LEU A 58 -5.21 -6.10 13.89
CA LEU A 58 -5.18 -6.40 12.45
C LEU A 58 -3.87 -7.04 12.01
N CYS A 59 -2.74 -6.66 12.60
CA CYS A 59 -1.46 -7.31 12.36
C CYS A 59 -1.51 -8.79 12.72
N GLN A 60 -2.02 -9.12 13.91
CA GLN A 60 -2.20 -10.50 14.36
C GLN A 60 -3.13 -11.28 13.43
N LEU A 61 -4.23 -10.67 13.00
CA LEU A 61 -5.15 -11.29 12.05
C LEU A 61 -4.47 -11.58 10.72
N CYS A 62 -3.76 -10.63 10.12
CA CYS A 62 -3.04 -10.82 8.86
C CYS A 62 -2.00 -11.94 8.97
N HIS A 63 -1.24 -11.98 10.06
CA HIS A 63 -0.25 -13.04 10.30
C HIS A 63 -0.87 -14.44 10.42
N GLN A 64 -2.10 -14.59 10.96
CA GLN A 64 -2.81 -15.88 10.97
C GLN A 64 -3.10 -16.39 9.56
N TYR A 65 -3.28 -15.49 8.60
CA TYR A 65 -3.49 -15.82 7.19
C TYR A 65 -2.19 -15.82 6.36
N HIS A 66 -1.02 -15.61 7.00
CA HIS A 66 0.28 -15.49 6.33
C HIS A 66 0.34 -14.36 5.29
N VAL A 67 -0.42 -13.28 5.52
CA VAL A 67 -0.48 -12.10 4.65
C VAL A 67 0.28 -10.96 5.33
N PRO A 68 1.23 -10.28 4.63
CA PRO A 68 1.95 -9.15 5.19
C PRO A 68 1.02 -7.97 5.49
N PHE A 69 1.33 -7.32 6.61
CA PHE A 69 0.60 -6.17 7.14
C PHE A 69 1.46 -4.90 7.07
N ILE A 70 0.93 -3.86 6.45
CA ILE A 70 1.60 -2.58 6.19
C ILE A 70 0.87 -1.46 6.94
N ILE A 71 1.61 -0.54 7.55
CA ILE A 71 1.04 0.69 8.12
C ILE A 71 1.25 1.85 7.14
N ASN A 72 0.24 2.69 6.99
CA ASN A 72 0.34 3.91 6.20
C ASN A 72 0.92 5.06 7.04
N ASP A 73 1.97 5.72 6.57
CA ASP A 73 2.65 6.93 7.04
C ASP A 73 3.27 6.86 8.45
N ASN A 74 2.69 6.17 9.40
CA ASN A 74 3.09 6.23 10.81
C ASN A 74 4.16 5.20 11.19
N VAL A 75 5.42 5.64 11.24
CA VAL A 75 6.59 4.79 11.58
C VAL A 75 6.51 4.26 13.01
N GLU A 76 6.05 5.07 13.97
CA GLU A 76 5.98 4.67 15.38
C GLU A 76 4.98 3.53 15.57
N ILE A 77 3.80 3.63 14.98
CA ILE A 77 2.79 2.57 14.99
C ILE A 77 3.30 1.31 14.29
N ALA A 78 3.97 1.45 13.13
CA ALA A 78 4.51 0.32 12.40
C ALA A 78 5.52 -0.48 13.24
N LEU A 79 6.41 0.21 13.96
CA LEU A 79 7.37 -0.41 14.86
C LEU A 79 6.68 -1.03 16.10
N ALA A 80 5.74 -0.30 16.71
CA ALA A 80 5.08 -0.73 17.94
C ALA A 80 4.19 -1.97 17.74
N CYS A 81 3.44 -2.04 16.63
CA CYS A 81 2.62 -3.21 16.30
C CYS A 81 3.40 -4.35 15.61
N LYS A 82 4.68 -4.15 15.32
CA LYS A 82 5.54 -5.10 14.58
C LYS A 82 4.99 -5.43 13.18
N ALA A 83 4.55 -4.41 12.47
CA ALA A 83 4.12 -4.55 11.09
C ALA A 83 5.25 -5.08 10.19
N ASP A 84 4.89 -5.75 9.09
CA ASP A 84 5.86 -6.24 8.10
C ASP A 84 6.42 -5.08 7.26
N GLY A 85 5.69 -3.96 7.17
CA GLY A 85 6.14 -2.81 6.40
C GLY A 85 5.42 -1.51 6.73
N ILE A 86 5.87 -0.48 6.02
CA ILE A 86 5.30 0.86 6.05
C ILE A 86 5.17 1.38 4.62
N HIS A 87 4.12 2.14 4.33
CA HIS A 87 3.92 2.84 3.07
C HIS A 87 3.87 4.35 3.31
N VAL A 88 4.65 5.12 2.55
CA VAL A 88 4.71 6.58 2.64
C VAL A 88 4.43 7.25 1.29
N GLY A 89 3.85 8.45 1.35
CA GLY A 89 3.65 9.33 0.21
C GLY A 89 4.84 10.23 -0.07
N GLN A 90 4.68 11.16 -1.05
CA GLN A 90 5.74 12.10 -1.46
C GLN A 90 5.97 13.22 -0.44
N ASP A 91 4.93 13.59 0.33
CA ASP A 91 4.97 14.66 1.31
C ASP A 91 5.27 14.15 2.74
N ASP A 92 5.38 12.82 2.91
CA ASP A 92 5.67 12.17 4.17
C ASP A 92 7.19 12.06 4.41
N MET A 93 7.58 11.33 5.45
CA MET A 93 8.98 11.04 5.74
C MET A 93 9.64 10.32 4.54
N SER A 94 10.81 10.79 4.13
CA SER A 94 11.52 10.20 2.99
C SER A 94 11.88 8.72 3.23
N PRO A 95 11.89 7.87 2.19
CA PRO A 95 12.24 6.45 2.33
C PRO A 95 13.57 6.21 3.01
N ALA A 96 14.57 7.06 2.77
CA ALA A 96 15.88 6.98 3.40
C ALA A 96 15.82 7.23 4.93
N GLN A 97 15.03 8.21 5.35
CA GLN A 97 14.78 8.46 6.78
C GLN A 97 13.99 7.31 7.42
N VAL A 98 12.93 6.84 6.75
CA VAL A 98 12.18 5.65 7.22
C VAL A 98 13.13 4.46 7.37
N ARG A 99 13.96 4.17 6.37
CA ARG A 99 14.92 3.06 6.40
C ARG A 99 15.88 3.16 7.58
N SER A 100 16.32 4.38 7.94
CA SER A 100 17.21 4.58 9.10
C SER A 100 16.55 4.24 10.43
N LEU A 101 15.22 4.37 10.52
CA LEU A 101 14.44 4.08 11.73
C LEU A 101 14.03 2.60 11.82
N VAL A 102 13.58 2.01 10.69
CA VAL A 102 12.99 0.68 10.67
C VAL A 102 14.01 -0.44 10.35
N GLY A 103 15.23 -0.07 9.97
CA GLY A 103 16.28 -1.05 9.61
C GLY A 103 16.02 -1.76 8.28
N SER A 104 16.74 -2.86 8.02
CA SER A 104 16.71 -3.60 6.74
C SER A 104 15.61 -4.64 6.62
N GLN A 105 14.90 -4.95 7.70
CA GLN A 105 13.93 -6.05 7.73
C GLN A 105 12.50 -5.63 7.35
N MET A 106 12.13 -4.38 7.59
CA MET A 106 10.79 -3.88 7.29
C MET A 106 10.67 -3.49 5.82
N ILE A 107 9.57 -3.85 5.20
CA ILE A 107 9.23 -3.48 3.81
C ILE A 107 8.88 -1.99 3.77
N ILE A 108 9.43 -1.25 2.82
CA ILE A 108 9.08 0.17 2.58
C ILE A 108 8.40 0.31 1.22
N GLY A 109 7.12 0.69 1.24
CA GLY A 109 6.38 1.09 0.05
C GLY A 109 6.39 2.61 -0.12
N VAL A 110 6.37 3.07 -1.37
CA VAL A 110 6.34 4.50 -1.67
C VAL A 110 5.35 4.77 -2.81
N SER A 111 4.50 5.79 -2.63
CA SER A 111 3.66 6.30 -3.71
C SER A 111 4.50 7.03 -4.75
N ALA A 112 4.27 6.81 -6.04
CA ALA A 112 4.94 7.51 -7.13
C ALA A 112 3.97 7.85 -8.28
N HIS A 113 4.14 9.02 -8.89
CA HIS A 113 3.29 9.56 -9.94
C HIS A 113 4.05 9.83 -11.24
N SER A 114 5.37 9.66 -11.23
CA SER A 114 6.26 9.86 -12.38
C SER A 114 7.47 8.91 -12.32
N VAL A 115 8.12 8.71 -13.46
CA VAL A 115 9.35 7.91 -13.56
C VAL A 115 10.44 8.47 -12.64
N SER A 116 10.56 9.79 -12.56
CA SER A 116 11.58 10.45 -11.72
C SER A 116 11.34 10.19 -10.23
N GLU A 117 10.09 10.28 -9.76
CA GLU A 117 9.72 9.95 -8.37
C GLU A 117 9.97 8.47 -8.07
N ALA A 118 9.57 7.58 -8.98
CA ALA A 118 9.77 6.14 -8.85
C ALA A 118 11.25 5.78 -8.71
N GLN A 119 12.09 6.29 -9.60
CA GLN A 119 13.54 6.08 -9.55
C GLN A 119 14.18 6.66 -8.29
N LYS A 120 13.72 7.83 -7.85
CA LYS A 120 14.18 8.44 -6.61
C LYS A 120 13.81 7.58 -5.41
N ALA A 121 12.54 7.13 -5.32
CA ALA A 121 12.07 6.28 -4.23
C ALA A 121 12.90 4.99 -4.11
N VAL A 122 13.21 4.35 -5.24
CA VAL A 122 14.05 3.14 -5.27
C VAL A 122 15.47 3.42 -4.80
N ARG A 123 16.10 4.51 -5.26
CA ARG A 123 17.44 4.92 -4.77
C ARG A 123 17.44 5.19 -3.27
N ASP A 124 16.35 5.74 -2.75
CA ASP A 124 16.18 6.09 -1.33
C ASP A 124 15.74 4.87 -0.47
N GLY A 125 15.60 3.68 -1.07
CA GLY A 125 15.40 2.44 -0.33
C GLY A 125 13.98 1.87 -0.32
N ALA A 126 13.10 2.27 -1.24
CA ALA A 126 11.81 1.65 -1.43
C ALA A 126 11.94 0.19 -1.90
N ASP A 127 11.12 -0.70 -1.34
CA ASP A 127 11.05 -2.12 -1.70
C ASP A 127 9.91 -2.41 -2.69
N TYR A 128 8.89 -1.55 -2.77
CA TYR A 128 7.84 -1.57 -3.79
C TYR A 128 7.27 -0.16 -4.00
N LEU A 129 6.53 0.03 -5.09
CA LEU A 129 5.89 1.29 -5.42
C LEU A 129 4.37 1.12 -5.56
N GLY A 130 3.61 2.09 -5.02
CA GLY A 130 2.20 2.30 -5.35
C GLY A 130 2.08 3.38 -6.42
N VAL A 131 1.54 3.07 -7.58
CA VAL A 131 1.46 3.99 -8.73
C VAL A 131 0.00 4.30 -9.08
N GLY A 132 -0.37 5.55 -9.03
CA GLY A 132 -1.73 6.01 -9.29
C GLY A 132 -1.88 7.55 -9.14
N ALA A 133 -3.11 8.07 -9.18
CA ALA A 133 -4.35 7.30 -9.34
C ALA A 133 -4.56 6.85 -10.79
N MET A 134 -4.97 5.58 -11.01
CA MET A 134 -5.24 5.09 -12.37
C MET A 134 -6.60 5.57 -12.89
N PHE A 135 -7.57 5.73 -11.99
CA PHE A 135 -8.91 6.24 -12.29
C PHE A 135 -9.32 7.27 -11.24
N SER A 136 -10.39 8.01 -11.51
CA SER A 136 -10.97 8.94 -10.54
C SER A 136 -11.34 8.22 -9.25
N THR A 137 -11.01 8.81 -8.11
CA THR A 137 -11.24 8.25 -6.79
C THR A 137 -11.73 9.31 -5.81
N SER A 138 -12.56 8.90 -4.87
CA SER A 138 -13.01 9.73 -3.75
C SER A 138 -12.09 9.66 -2.53
N THR A 139 -11.21 8.67 -2.46
CA THR A 139 -10.32 8.43 -1.31
C THR A 139 -9.22 9.48 -1.16
N LYS A 140 -8.69 9.99 -2.30
CA LYS A 140 -7.77 11.14 -2.34
C LYS A 140 -8.32 12.14 -3.36
N THR A 141 -8.85 13.25 -2.90
CA THR A 141 -9.55 14.24 -3.73
C THR A 141 -8.62 15.08 -4.61
N ASP A 142 -7.33 15.12 -4.29
CA ASP A 142 -6.26 15.81 -5.02
C ASP A 142 -5.52 14.91 -6.04
N ALA A 143 -5.85 13.63 -6.08
CA ALA A 143 -5.21 12.69 -6.99
C ALA A 143 -5.60 12.96 -8.45
N ARG A 144 -4.60 13.17 -9.31
CA ARG A 144 -4.78 13.30 -10.76
C ARG A 144 -4.61 11.93 -11.42
N PRO A 145 -5.53 11.50 -12.30
CA PRO A 145 -5.38 10.25 -13.01
C PRO A 145 -4.10 10.21 -13.85
N LEU A 146 -3.38 9.10 -13.75
CA LEU A 146 -2.23 8.79 -14.58
C LEU A 146 -2.64 8.01 -15.83
N SER A 147 -1.89 8.19 -16.91
CA SER A 147 -2.07 7.38 -18.12
C SER A 147 -1.52 5.97 -17.93
N LEU A 148 -2.08 5.01 -18.67
CA LEU A 148 -1.54 3.65 -18.74
C LEU A 148 -0.10 3.62 -19.27
N GLU A 149 0.26 4.56 -20.13
CA GLU A 149 1.62 4.74 -20.65
C GLU A 149 2.58 5.13 -19.51
N THR A 150 2.21 6.11 -18.68
CA THR A 150 3.01 6.52 -17.51
C THR A 150 3.23 5.34 -16.55
N LEU A 151 2.18 4.56 -16.26
CA LEU A 151 2.32 3.35 -15.43
C LEU A 151 3.32 2.37 -16.05
N ARG A 152 3.22 2.13 -17.37
CA ARG A 152 4.12 1.23 -18.09
C ARG A 152 5.57 1.71 -18.06
N ASP A 153 5.79 3.00 -18.26
CA ASP A 153 7.13 3.62 -18.21
C ASP A 153 7.76 3.48 -16.81
N ILE A 154 6.97 3.70 -15.75
CA ILE A 154 7.41 3.48 -14.37
C ILE A 154 7.80 2.01 -14.17
N CYS A 155 6.95 1.06 -14.55
CA CYS A 155 7.22 -0.37 -14.41
C CYS A 155 8.50 -0.81 -15.14
N GLN A 156 8.84 -0.16 -16.26
CA GLN A 156 10.08 -0.44 -17.02
C GLN A 156 11.32 0.22 -16.40
N ALA A 157 11.14 1.33 -15.68
CA ALA A 157 12.23 2.15 -15.16
C ALA A 157 12.77 1.68 -13.80
N VAL A 158 12.08 0.76 -13.12
CA VAL A 158 12.44 0.32 -11.76
C VAL A 158 12.51 -1.20 -11.64
N PRO A 159 13.38 -1.74 -10.77
CA PRO A 159 13.53 -3.18 -10.56
C PRO A 159 12.66 -3.74 -9.42
N VAL A 160 11.92 -2.89 -8.72
CA VAL A 160 11.06 -3.28 -7.60
C VAL A 160 9.62 -3.53 -8.05
N PRO A 161 8.82 -4.30 -7.30
CA PRO A 161 7.40 -4.49 -7.62
C PRO A 161 6.63 -3.18 -7.70
N VAL A 162 5.69 -3.11 -8.65
CA VAL A 162 4.80 -1.96 -8.85
C VAL A 162 3.34 -2.40 -8.72
N VAL A 163 2.59 -1.72 -7.86
CA VAL A 163 1.15 -1.92 -7.64
C VAL A 163 0.39 -0.73 -8.21
N ALA A 164 -0.52 -0.98 -9.12
CA ALA A 164 -1.41 0.06 -9.64
C ALA A 164 -2.52 0.36 -8.60
N ILE A 165 -2.81 1.63 -8.35
CA ILE A 165 -3.79 2.07 -7.34
C ILE A 165 -4.64 3.24 -7.83
N GLY A 166 -5.81 3.42 -7.21
CA GLY A 166 -6.70 4.57 -7.37
C GLY A 166 -7.86 4.30 -8.31
N GLY A 167 -9.07 4.24 -7.75
CA GLY A 167 -10.33 4.08 -8.46
C GLY A 167 -10.47 2.76 -9.23
N ILE A 168 -9.66 1.75 -8.90
CA ILE A 168 -9.71 0.43 -9.52
C ILE A 168 -10.92 -0.35 -8.97
N SER A 169 -11.66 -0.98 -9.87
CA SER A 169 -12.83 -1.80 -9.56
C SER A 169 -12.89 -3.01 -10.49
N LYS A 170 -13.83 -3.94 -10.22
CA LYS A 170 -14.10 -5.09 -11.11
C LYS A 170 -14.44 -4.68 -12.55
N ASP A 171 -14.99 -3.47 -12.73
CA ASP A 171 -15.47 -3.01 -14.04
C ASP A 171 -14.36 -2.40 -14.90
N ASN A 172 -13.25 -1.99 -14.30
CA ASN A 172 -12.16 -1.32 -15.01
C ASN A 172 -10.78 -2.00 -14.88
N ILE A 173 -10.61 -2.94 -13.96
CA ILE A 173 -9.33 -3.62 -13.73
C ILE A 173 -8.70 -4.22 -14.99
N LEU A 174 -9.52 -4.75 -15.90
CA LEU A 174 -9.03 -5.37 -17.14
C LEU A 174 -8.40 -4.34 -18.10
N SER A 175 -8.72 -3.05 -17.97
CA SER A 175 -8.09 -2.00 -18.78
C SER A 175 -6.62 -1.76 -18.39
N LEU A 176 -6.18 -2.27 -17.24
CA LEU A 176 -4.78 -2.25 -16.83
C LEU A 176 -3.95 -3.39 -17.42
N SER A 177 -4.57 -4.28 -18.21
CA SER A 177 -3.89 -5.37 -18.88
C SER A 177 -2.75 -4.85 -19.76
N GLY A 178 -1.58 -5.48 -19.68
CA GLY A 178 -0.39 -5.06 -20.42
C GLY A 178 0.35 -3.85 -19.85
N SER A 179 -0.06 -3.33 -18.67
CA SER A 179 0.67 -2.24 -17.98
C SER A 179 2.04 -2.65 -17.45
N LYS A 180 2.27 -3.95 -17.24
CA LYS A 180 3.42 -4.55 -16.56
C LYS A 180 3.45 -4.31 -15.05
N ALA A 181 2.39 -3.76 -14.46
CA ALA A 181 2.25 -3.73 -13.00
C ALA A 181 2.20 -5.17 -12.46
N ASP A 182 2.79 -5.38 -11.29
CA ASP A 182 2.84 -6.70 -10.64
C ASP A 182 1.51 -7.04 -9.95
N GLY A 183 0.67 -6.04 -9.68
CA GLY A 183 -0.66 -6.22 -9.11
C GLY A 183 -1.44 -4.91 -8.98
N VAL A 184 -2.55 -4.99 -8.25
CA VAL A 184 -3.47 -3.87 -8.03
C VAL A 184 -3.77 -3.68 -6.55
N ALA A 185 -3.96 -2.43 -6.15
CA ALA A 185 -4.44 -2.07 -4.82
C ALA A 185 -5.87 -1.54 -4.90
N LEU A 186 -6.70 -2.05 -4.02
CA LEU A 186 -8.11 -1.70 -3.86
C LEU A 186 -8.35 -1.09 -2.49
N VAL A 187 -9.23 -0.12 -2.44
CA VAL A 187 -9.74 0.48 -1.20
C VAL A 187 -11.16 0.00 -0.96
#